data_7280725848d929f3872a7506f317dd29
#
_entry.id   7280725848d929f3872a7506f317dd29
#
_cell.length_a   1.000
_cell.length_b   1.000
_cell.length_c   1.000
_cell.angle_alpha   90.00
_cell.angle_beta   90.00
_cell.angle_gamma   90.00
#
_symmetry.space_group_name_H-M   'P 1'
#
loop_
_entity.id
_entity.type
_entity.pdbx_description
1 polymer ?
#
loop_
_entity_poly.entity_id
_entity_poly.type
_entity_poly.pdbx_seq_one_letter_code
_entity_poly.pdbx_strand_id
1 'polypeptide(L)'
;MKQYDILFSDLDGTLIETISGETFPNGIWDMRLRFDVLDAIKKLNPSYILIASNQGGIESGFVNALNFRAKSEYITRAIREYCGIECYAMYCENNDKSDTYRKPNTGMLHSLLEKYIGDDFDYIKQKSLMIGDASGKNGQFSDSDKKTAENFGIAYMDVNDFVNTDW
;
A
#
# COMPACT_ATOMS: atom_id res chain seq x y z
N MET A 1 -22.37 -6.89 -8.11
CA MET A 1 -21.42 -5.90 -8.68
C MET A 1 -20.36 -5.65 -7.62
N LYS A 2 -19.07 -5.75 -7.94
CA LYS A 2 -18.00 -5.48 -6.97
C LYS A 2 -18.10 -4.04 -6.46
N GLN A 3 -18.02 -3.84 -5.14
CA GLN A 3 -18.06 -2.50 -4.55
C GLN A 3 -16.80 -1.70 -4.94
N TYR A 4 -15.63 -2.34 -4.84
CA TYR A 4 -14.34 -1.81 -5.27
C TYR A 4 -13.65 -2.80 -6.19
N ASP A 5 -13.08 -2.31 -7.27
CA ASP A 5 -12.38 -3.12 -8.27
C ASP A 5 -10.86 -2.94 -8.18
N ILE A 6 -10.42 -1.82 -7.62
CA ILE A 6 -9.01 -1.50 -7.41
C ILE A 6 -8.77 -1.20 -5.94
N LEU A 7 -7.83 -1.93 -5.36
CA LEU A 7 -7.37 -1.71 -4.00
C LEU A 7 -5.96 -1.12 -4.02
N PHE A 8 -5.84 0.14 -3.63
CA PHE A 8 -4.55 0.72 -3.26
C PHE A 8 -4.21 0.35 -1.83
N SER A 9 -2.96 0.10 -1.55
CA SER A 9 -2.51 -0.23 -0.20
C SER A 9 -1.16 0.39 0.11
N ASP A 10 -0.98 0.84 1.35
CA ASP A 10 0.34 0.98 1.93
C ASP A 10 0.98 -0.41 2.14
N LEU A 11 2.26 -0.45 2.46
CA LEU A 11 3.00 -1.70 2.68
C LEU A 11 3.25 -1.96 4.16
N ASP A 12 4.12 -1.15 4.79
CA ASP A 12 4.57 -1.36 6.17
C ASP A 12 3.46 -1.03 7.18
N GLY A 13 3.15 -1.96 8.08
CA GLY A 13 2.04 -1.83 9.02
C GLY A 13 0.66 -2.11 8.41
N THR A 14 0.59 -2.40 7.11
CA THR A 14 -0.66 -2.65 6.38
C THR A 14 -0.70 -4.07 5.82
N LEU A 15 0.11 -4.39 4.80
CA LEU A 15 0.20 -5.74 4.20
C LEU A 15 1.26 -6.61 4.86
N ILE A 16 2.27 -5.98 5.45
CA ILE A 16 3.33 -6.62 6.22
C ILE A 16 3.48 -5.94 7.59
N GLU A 17 4.04 -6.66 8.53
CA GLU A 17 4.47 -6.18 9.82
C GLU A 17 5.82 -6.76 10.18
N THR A 18 6.54 -6.18 11.16
CA THR A 18 7.81 -6.73 11.62
C THR A 18 7.58 -7.99 12.45
N ILE A 19 8.45 -8.99 12.30
CA ILE A 19 8.46 -10.19 13.16
C ILE A 19 8.95 -9.81 14.56
N SER A 20 9.92 -8.88 14.64
CA SER A 20 10.49 -8.41 15.90
C SER A 20 9.50 -7.66 16.80
N GLY A 21 8.41 -7.13 16.23
CA GLY A 21 7.48 -6.25 16.93
C GLY A 21 7.96 -4.80 17.06
N GLU A 22 9.14 -4.48 16.53
CA GLU A 22 9.66 -3.11 16.50
C GLU A 22 8.95 -2.26 15.43
N THR A 23 8.90 -0.95 15.64
CA THR A 23 8.30 -0.01 14.67
C THR A 23 9.05 -0.03 13.33
N PHE A 24 10.37 -0.11 13.39
CA PHE A 24 11.24 -0.25 12.22
C PHE A 24 11.87 -1.64 12.17
N PRO A 25 11.98 -2.25 10.99
CA PRO A 25 12.54 -3.58 10.86
C PRO A 25 14.03 -3.60 11.24
N ASN A 26 14.45 -4.66 11.94
CA ASN A 26 15.85 -4.89 12.32
C ASN A 26 16.72 -5.35 11.13
N GLY A 27 16.10 -5.72 10.02
CA GLY A 27 16.75 -6.11 8.78
C GLY A 27 15.75 -6.24 7.67
N ILE A 28 16.23 -6.47 6.45
CA ILE A 28 15.37 -6.49 5.26
C ILE A 28 14.27 -7.56 5.32
N TRP A 29 14.54 -8.69 5.97
CA TRP A 29 13.61 -9.80 6.11
C TRP A 29 12.93 -9.88 7.50
N ASP A 30 13.08 -8.85 8.32
CA ASP A 30 12.27 -8.69 9.54
C ASP A 30 10.84 -8.28 9.15
N MET A 31 10.15 -9.21 8.52
CA MET A 31 8.79 -9.00 8.03
C MET A 31 8.00 -10.29 7.97
N ARG A 32 6.71 -10.20 8.15
CA ARG A 32 5.74 -11.25 7.82
C ARG A 32 4.53 -10.64 7.13
N LEU A 33 3.88 -11.42 6.27
CA LEU A 33 2.62 -11.03 5.65
C LEU A 33 1.49 -11.00 6.70
N ARG A 34 0.64 -10.00 6.60
CA ARG A 34 -0.58 -9.91 7.41
C ARG A 34 -1.69 -10.71 6.74
N PHE A 35 -1.79 -11.98 7.08
CA PHE A 35 -2.79 -12.88 6.49
C PHE A 35 -4.23 -12.49 6.84
N ASP A 36 -4.47 -11.85 7.98
CA ASP A 36 -5.77 -11.26 8.33
C ASP A 36 -6.23 -10.24 7.28
N VAL A 37 -5.31 -9.38 6.82
CA VAL A 37 -5.57 -8.40 5.76
C VAL A 37 -5.74 -9.09 4.41
N LEU A 38 -4.88 -10.05 4.08
CA LEU A 38 -4.97 -10.77 2.80
C LEU A 38 -6.27 -11.58 2.69
N ASP A 39 -6.77 -12.14 3.78
CA ASP A 39 -8.06 -12.84 3.81
C ASP A 39 -9.23 -11.86 3.60
N ALA A 40 -9.18 -10.67 4.19
CA ALA A 40 -10.17 -9.62 3.92
C ALA A 40 -10.11 -9.16 2.46
N ILE A 41 -8.91 -9.03 1.87
CA ILE A 41 -8.73 -8.71 0.44
C ILE A 41 -9.35 -9.80 -0.45
N LYS A 42 -9.16 -11.08 -0.12
CA LYS A 42 -9.80 -12.19 -0.87
C LYS A 42 -11.32 -12.11 -0.83
N LYS A 43 -11.91 -11.72 0.30
CA LYS A 43 -13.36 -11.54 0.41
C LYS A 43 -13.85 -10.34 -0.41
N LEU A 44 -13.17 -9.19 -0.35
CA LEU A 44 -13.46 -8.04 -1.20
C LEU A 44 -13.31 -8.39 -2.69
N ASN A 45 -12.32 -9.22 -3.02
CA ASN A 45 -12.02 -9.72 -4.36
C ASN A 45 -11.87 -8.61 -5.43
N PRO A 46 -10.98 -7.62 -5.24
CA PRO A 46 -10.71 -6.62 -6.28
C PRO A 46 -10.02 -7.27 -7.47
N SER A 47 -9.98 -6.60 -8.62
CA SER A 47 -9.21 -7.06 -9.78
C SER A 47 -7.71 -6.78 -9.65
N TYR A 48 -7.36 -5.70 -8.93
CA TYR A 48 -5.97 -5.27 -8.74
C TYR A 48 -5.70 -4.84 -7.31
N ILE A 49 -4.49 -5.19 -6.84
CA ILE A 49 -3.86 -4.67 -5.62
C ILE A 49 -2.68 -3.82 -6.05
N LEU A 50 -2.70 -2.53 -5.74
CA LEU A 50 -1.67 -1.56 -6.12
C LEU A 50 -1.03 -0.98 -4.86
N ILE A 51 0.22 -1.33 -4.61
CA ILE A 51 0.97 -0.93 -3.41
C ILE A 51 1.70 0.37 -3.67
N ALA A 52 1.51 1.37 -2.80
CA ALA A 52 2.20 2.64 -2.82
C ALA A 52 2.83 2.91 -1.46
N SER A 53 4.17 2.85 -1.38
CA SER A 53 4.92 2.90 -0.12
C SER A 53 5.98 4.00 -0.09
N ASN A 54 6.04 4.75 1.02
CA ASN A 54 7.17 5.63 1.29
C ASN A 54 8.32 4.83 1.91
N GLN A 55 9.48 4.83 1.28
CA GLN A 55 10.68 4.08 1.69
C GLN A 55 11.89 5.00 1.85
N GLY A 56 11.73 6.08 2.60
CA GLY A 56 12.79 7.07 2.84
C GLY A 56 14.03 6.53 3.55
N GLY A 57 13.96 5.35 4.15
CA GLY A 57 15.12 4.64 4.71
C GLY A 57 16.18 4.30 3.67
N ILE A 58 15.81 4.23 2.40
CA ILE A 58 16.74 3.98 1.30
C ILE A 58 17.65 5.19 1.11
N GLU A 59 17.10 6.40 0.95
CA GLU A 59 17.87 7.63 0.85
C GLU A 59 18.72 7.88 2.11
N SER A 60 18.17 7.59 3.29
CA SER A 60 18.87 7.75 4.56
C SER A 60 19.97 6.72 4.81
N GLY A 61 20.14 5.73 3.92
CA GLY A 61 21.18 4.71 4.01
C GLY A 61 20.90 3.56 4.99
N PHE A 62 19.72 3.50 5.61
CA PHE A 62 19.32 2.42 6.49
C PHE A 62 18.90 1.15 5.75
N VAL A 63 18.46 1.30 4.50
CA VAL A 63 17.97 0.20 3.66
C VAL A 63 18.70 0.21 2.32
N ASN A 64 19.24 -0.94 1.92
CA ASN A 64 19.85 -1.10 0.60
C ASN A 64 18.76 -1.18 -0.48
N ALA A 65 18.88 -0.37 -1.53
CA ALA A 65 17.88 -0.28 -2.61
C ALA A 65 17.68 -1.61 -3.34
N LEU A 66 18.74 -2.37 -3.62
CA LEU A 66 18.63 -3.66 -4.30
C LEU A 66 17.94 -4.71 -3.41
N ASN A 67 18.25 -4.70 -2.12
CA ASN A 67 17.59 -5.58 -1.16
C ASN A 67 16.11 -5.26 -1.02
N PHE A 68 15.75 -3.97 -0.98
CA PHE A 68 14.34 -3.57 -0.93
C PHE A 68 13.59 -3.96 -2.20
N ARG A 69 14.21 -3.81 -3.37
CA ARG A 69 13.63 -4.25 -4.64
C ARG A 69 13.32 -5.75 -4.62
N ALA A 70 14.28 -6.57 -4.19
CA ALA A 70 14.07 -8.02 -4.04
C ALA A 70 12.95 -8.36 -3.06
N LYS A 71 12.89 -7.66 -1.92
CA LYS A 71 11.80 -7.77 -0.94
C LYS A 71 10.44 -7.42 -1.56
N SER A 72 10.35 -6.32 -2.28
CA SER A 72 9.12 -5.87 -2.95
C SER A 72 8.64 -6.90 -3.99
N GLU A 73 9.55 -7.44 -4.80
CA GLU A 73 9.23 -8.49 -5.78
C GLU A 73 8.74 -9.78 -5.11
N TYR A 74 9.36 -10.17 -3.99
CA TYR A 74 8.92 -11.31 -3.19
C TYR A 74 7.49 -11.10 -2.65
N ILE A 75 7.23 -9.93 -2.06
CA ILE A 75 5.93 -9.61 -1.46
C ILE A 75 4.82 -9.62 -2.51
N THR A 76 5.03 -8.94 -3.64
CA THR A 76 4.00 -8.88 -4.70
C THR A 76 3.70 -10.25 -5.29
N ARG A 77 4.72 -11.09 -5.44
CA ARG A 77 4.54 -12.49 -5.87
C ARG A 77 3.75 -13.29 -4.84
N ALA A 78 4.13 -13.23 -3.57
CA ALA A 78 3.47 -13.97 -2.50
C ALA A 78 1.99 -13.57 -2.37
N ILE A 79 1.68 -12.28 -2.48
CA ILE A 79 0.29 -11.78 -2.45
C ILE A 79 -0.49 -12.29 -3.68
N ARG A 80 0.08 -12.23 -4.88
CA ARG A 80 -0.55 -12.78 -6.09
C ARG A 80 -0.88 -14.26 -5.93
N GLU A 81 0.08 -15.04 -5.46
CA GLU A 81 -0.10 -16.48 -5.27
C GLU A 81 -1.15 -16.79 -4.20
N TYR A 82 -1.14 -16.06 -3.08
CA TYR A 82 -2.09 -16.28 -1.98
C TYR A 82 -3.51 -15.81 -2.31
N CYS A 83 -3.64 -14.61 -2.89
CA CYS A 83 -4.95 -13.99 -3.15
C CYS A 83 -5.56 -14.41 -4.50
N GLY A 84 -4.74 -14.79 -5.47
CA GLY A 84 -5.18 -15.00 -6.86
C GLY A 84 -5.54 -13.70 -7.57
N ILE A 85 -4.96 -12.57 -7.15
CA ILE A 85 -5.27 -11.22 -7.62
C ILE A 85 -3.98 -10.58 -8.14
N GLU A 86 -4.06 -9.83 -9.24
CA GLU A 86 -2.91 -9.07 -9.76
C GLU A 86 -2.43 -8.04 -8.74
N CYS A 87 -1.13 -8.05 -8.45
CA CYS A 87 -0.51 -7.22 -7.44
C CYS A 87 0.77 -6.56 -7.98
N TYR A 88 0.83 -5.23 -7.91
CA TYR A 88 1.95 -4.42 -8.34
C TYR A 88 2.33 -3.41 -7.27
N ALA A 89 3.60 -2.99 -7.26
CA ALA A 89 4.10 -2.07 -6.27
C ALA A 89 4.91 -0.92 -6.89
N MET A 90 4.81 0.24 -6.26
CA MET A 90 5.68 1.39 -6.46
C MET A 90 6.08 1.94 -5.09
N TYR A 91 7.30 2.44 -4.97
CA TYR A 91 7.79 3.04 -3.72
C TYR A 91 8.62 4.29 -4.00
N CYS A 92 8.57 5.23 -3.06
CA CYS A 92 9.35 6.45 -3.09
C CYS A 92 10.55 6.30 -2.15
N GLU A 93 11.75 6.40 -2.70
CA GLU A 93 13.01 6.15 -1.97
C GLU A 93 13.50 7.37 -1.18
N ASN A 94 13.04 8.58 -1.50
CA ASN A 94 13.52 9.82 -0.91
C ASN A 94 12.62 10.37 0.20
N ASN A 95 13.16 11.32 0.96
CA ASN A 95 12.48 12.00 2.06
C ASN A 95 11.99 13.42 1.70
N ASP A 96 12.15 13.86 0.46
CA ASP A 96 11.70 15.17 0.02
C ASP A 96 10.16 15.22 -0.02
N LYS A 97 9.57 16.02 0.86
CA LYS A 97 8.11 16.22 0.95
C LYS A 97 7.51 16.87 -0.30
N SER A 98 8.31 17.52 -1.13
CA SER A 98 7.89 18.11 -2.40
C SER A 98 7.91 17.12 -3.56
N ASP A 99 8.51 15.94 -3.39
CA ASP A 99 8.50 14.89 -4.41
C ASP A 99 7.08 14.43 -4.69
N THR A 100 6.69 14.45 -5.97
CA THR A 100 5.33 14.09 -6.41
C THR A 100 4.96 12.65 -6.09
N TYR A 101 5.95 11.76 -5.97
CA TYR A 101 5.74 10.35 -5.63
C TYR A 101 5.65 10.09 -4.13
N ARG A 102 6.17 10.99 -3.28
CA ARG A 102 6.10 10.80 -1.83
C ARG A 102 4.70 11.08 -1.30
N LYS A 103 4.07 10.10 -0.66
CA LYS A 103 2.80 10.29 0.05
C LYS A 103 2.94 11.38 1.14
N PRO A 104 2.00 12.34 1.27
CA PRO A 104 0.63 12.32 0.74
C PRO A 104 0.43 12.85 -0.69
N ASN A 105 1.50 13.12 -1.45
CA ASN A 105 1.38 13.39 -2.88
C ASN A 105 0.93 12.13 -3.64
N THR A 106 0.33 12.31 -4.80
CA THR A 106 -0.44 11.26 -5.47
C THR A 106 0.25 10.62 -6.67
N GLY A 107 1.52 10.99 -6.92
CA GLY A 107 2.26 10.55 -8.11
C GLY A 107 2.37 9.04 -8.27
N MET A 108 2.56 8.30 -7.15
CA MET A 108 2.60 6.84 -7.23
C MET A 108 1.25 6.24 -7.66
N LEU A 109 0.13 6.77 -7.16
CA LEU A 109 -1.20 6.27 -7.52
C LEU A 109 -1.49 6.52 -8.99
N HIS A 110 -1.17 7.72 -9.50
CA HIS A 110 -1.30 8.04 -10.93
C HIS A 110 -0.48 7.07 -11.79
N SER A 111 0.79 6.90 -11.47
CA SER A 111 1.68 6.05 -12.26
C SER A 111 1.28 4.57 -12.23
N LEU A 112 0.78 4.08 -11.10
CA LEU A 112 0.27 2.72 -10.99
C LEU A 112 -0.96 2.50 -11.88
N LEU A 113 -1.90 3.47 -11.90
CA LEU A 113 -3.07 3.38 -12.77
C LEU A 113 -2.69 3.42 -14.25
N GLU A 114 -1.90 4.41 -14.67
CA GLU A 114 -1.46 4.55 -16.06
C GLU A 114 -0.76 3.29 -16.57
N LYS A 115 0.10 2.71 -15.73
CA LYS A 115 0.92 1.57 -16.13
C LYS A 115 0.14 0.26 -16.22
N TYR A 116 -0.82 0.04 -15.33
CA TYR A 116 -1.43 -1.29 -15.16
C TYR A 116 -2.92 -1.35 -15.47
N ILE A 117 -3.64 -0.23 -15.46
CA ILE A 117 -5.10 -0.21 -15.58
C ILE A 117 -5.57 0.52 -16.84
N GLY A 118 -5.14 1.76 -17.05
CA GLY A 118 -5.55 2.62 -18.17
C GLY A 118 -5.86 4.06 -17.76
N ASP A 119 -6.51 4.81 -18.67
CA ASP A 119 -6.59 6.27 -18.61
C ASP A 119 -7.96 6.82 -18.17
N ASP A 120 -8.98 5.99 -17.99
CA ASP A 120 -10.30 6.46 -17.52
C ASP A 120 -10.30 6.67 -15.99
N PHE A 121 -9.59 7.69 -15.56
CA PHE A 121 -9.38 7.96 -14.15
C PHE A 121 -10.66 8.24 -13.35
N ASP A 122 -11.65 8.89 -13.94
CA ASP A 122 -12.87 9.24 -13.21
C ASP A 122 -13.69 8.01 -12.84
N TYR A 123 -13.85 7.08 -13.78
CA TYR A 123 -14.51 5.81 -13.52
C TYR A 123 -13.70 4.94 -12.54
N ILE A 124 -12.39 4.86 -12.77
CA ILE A 124 -11.46 4.06 -11.95
C ILE A 124 -11.47 4.53 -10.50
N LYS A 125 -11.43 5.84 -10.25
CA LYS A 125 -11.47 6.42 -8.89
C LYS A 125 -12.73 6.05 -8.12
N GLN A 126 -13.89 6.05 -8.77
CA GLN A 126 -15.15 5.64 -8.15
C GLN A 126 -15.16 4.17 -7.72
N LYS A 127 -14.32 3.35 -8.33
CA LYS A 127 -14.15 1.92 -8.05
C LYS A 127 -12.90 1.61 -7.24
N SER A 128 -12.25 2.62 -6.68
CA SER A 128 -11.01 2.48 -5.93
C SER A 128 -11.21 2.70 -4.44
N LEU A 129 -10.53 1.88 -3.65
CA LEU A 129 -10.37 2.02 -2.21
C LEU A 129 -8.88 2.04 -1.88
N MET A 130 -8.46 2.87 -0.96
CA MET A 130 -7.12 2.81 -0.37
C MET A 130 -7.20 2.37 1.08
N ILE A 131 -6.32 1.43 1.46
CA ILE A 131 -6.12 1.01 2.86
C ILE A 131 -4.72 1.35 3.33
N GLY A 132 -4.59 1.65 4.61
CA GLY A 132 -3.32 1.97 5.24
C GLY A 132 -3.42 2.05 6.76
N ASP A 133 -2.28 2.17 7.43
CA ASP A 133 -2.18 2.34 8.88
C ASP A 133 -1.90 3.80 9.29
N ALA A 134 -1.62 4.68 8.32
CA ALA A 134 -1.39 6.11 8.54
C ALA A 134 -2.70 6.91 8.31
N SER A 135 -3.64 6.76 9.25
CA SER A 135 -5.00 7.33 9.18
C SER A 135 -5.17 8.59 10.04
N GLY A 136 -4.15 8.98 10.80
CA GLY A 136 -4.22 10.10 11.75
C GLY A 136 -5.02 9.79 13.02
N LYS A 137 -5.30 8.52 13.32
CA LYS A 137 -5.93 8.08 14.57
C LYS A 137 -4.97 8.24 15.74
N ASN A 138 -5.50 8.32 16.97
CA ASN A 138 -4.67 8.39 18.17
C ASN A 138 -3.69 7.22 18.25
N GLY A 139 -2.39 7.54 18.49
CA GLY A 139 -1.32 6.56 18.56
C GLY A 139 -0.71 6.16 17.22
N GLN A 140 -1.24 6.62 16.10
CA GLN A 140 -0.66 6.39 14.79
C GLN A 140 0.45 7.40 14.48
N PHE A 141 1.46 6.94 13.74
CA PHE A 141 2.65 7.72 13.38
C PHE A 141 2.34 8.90 12.45
N SER A 142 1.34 8.77 11.57
CA SER A 142 1.09 9.69 10.47
C SER A 142 -0.37 9.60 10.00
N ASP A 143 -0.77 10.54 9.15
CA ASP A 143 -2.03 10.55 8.41
C ASP A 143 -1.82 10.49 6.89
N SER A 144 -0.61 10.16 6.46
CA SER A 144 -0.20 10.28 5.05
C SER A 144 -1.00 9.38 4.11
N ASP A 145 -1.43 8.20 4.52
CA ASP A 145 -2.23 7.31 3.68
C ASP A 145 -3.63 7.87 3.44
N LYS A 146 -4.28 8.31 4.51
CA LYS A 146 -5.60 8.95 4.43
C LYS A 146 -5.55 10.20 3.55
N LYS A 147 -4.56 11.07 3.77
CA LYS A 147 -4.39 12.28 2.96
C LYS A 147 -4.06 11.96 1.49
N THR A 148 -3.30 10.91 1.22
CA THR A 148 -3.05 10.48 -0.16
C THR A 148 -4.36 10.14 -0.87
N ALA A 149 -5.21 9.34 -0.24
CA ALA A 149 -6.51 8.97 -0.80
C ALA A 149 -7.42 10.20 -1.01
N GLU A 150 -7.48 11.10 -0.02
CA GLU A 150 -8.23 12.36 -0.11
C GLU A 150 -7.73 13.23 -1.25
N ASN A 151 -6.42 13.43 -1.38
CA ASN A 151 -5.79 14.23 -2.44
C ASN A 151 -6.01 13.61 -3.82
N PHE A 152 -6.05 12.29 -3.90
CA PHE A 152 -6.30 11.57 -5.15
C PHE A 152 -7.79 11.52 -5.51
N GLY A 153 -8.69 11.68 -4.54
CA GLY A 153 -10.13 11.66 -4.72
C GLY A 153 -10.74 10.26 -4.75
N ILE A 154 -10.24 9.35 -3.89
CA ILE A 154 -10.74 7.98 -3.72
C ILE A 154 -11.17 7.72 -2.27
N ALA A 155 -11.92 6.64 -2.06
CA ALA A 155 -12.29 6.18 -0.74
C ALA A 155 -11.05 5.74 0.06
N TYR A 156 -11.09 5.93 1.37
CA TYR A 156 -10.05 5.47 2.30
C TYR A 156 -10.66 4.67 3.46
N MET A 157 -9.93 3.66 3.91
CA MET A 157 -10.26 2.92 5.11
C MET A 157 -8.97 2.56 5.87
N ASP A 158 -8.97 2.76 7.19
CA ASP A 158 -7.91 2.24 8.05
C ASP A 158 -7.84 0.72 7.95
N VAL A 159 -6.64 0.16 7.94
CA VAL A 159 -6.45 -1.29 7.74
C VAL A 159 -7.15 -2.13 8.80
N ASN A 160 -7.23 -1.67 10.05
CA ASN A 160 -7.92 -2.39 11.10
C ASN A 160 -9.45 -2.39 10.92
N ASP A 161 -10.01 -1.27 10.43
CA ASP A 161 -11.42 -1.20 10.06
C ASP A 161 -11.71 -2.09 8.84
N PHE A 162 -10.79 -2.13 7.89
CA PHE A 162 -10.89 -2.98 6.70
C PHE A 162 -10.97 -4.47 7.05
N VAL A 163 -10.11 -4.94 7.96
CA VAL A 163 -10.13 -6.35 8.42
C VAL A 163 -11.43 -6.71 9.13
N ASN A 164 -12.03 -5.75 9.86
CA ASN A 164 -13.26 -5.95 10.61
C ASN A 164 -14.54 -5.70 9.80
N THR A 165 -14.42 -5.34 8.53
CA THR A 165 -15.56 -5.16 7.63
C THR A 165 -16.05 -6.51 7.08
N ASP A 166 -17.35 -6.68 7.00
CA ASP A 166 -17.96 -7.86 6.38
C ASP A 166 -18.07 -7.64 4.85
N TRP A 167 -17.07 -8.14 4.13
CA TRP A 167 -16.94 -7.99 2.69
C TRP A 167 -17.74 -9.05 1.91
#